data_bdf67c8f44c9a1bbb8b9aca7be1fcb8b
#
_entry.id   bdf67c8f44c9a1bbb8b9aca7be1fcb8b
#
_cell.length_a   1.000
_cell.length_b   1.000
_cell.length_c   1.000
_cell.angle_alpha   90.00
_cell.angle_beta   90.00
_cell.angle_gamma   90.00
#
_symmetry.space_group_name_H-M   'P 1'
#
loop_
_entity.id
_entity.type
_entity.pdbx_description
1 polymer ?
#
loop_
_entity_poly.entity_id
_entity_poly.type
_entity_poly.pdbx_seq_one_letter_code
_entity_poly.pdbx_strand_id
1 'polypeptide(L)'
;MFYNYDTPEQAIISLENAFSKKDIVNVVASKNFEAEAKIVLQRTNVELDEETIDLTAKLLELSLVEYILSNGFPDFSMVERQFSELSEIDNNLYFIEETLIYENGETYSNIVFLTFENEKWKVAMNEEK
;
A
#
# COMPACT_ATOMS: atom_id res chain seq x y z
N MET A 1 7.15 -18.02 -7.79
CA MET A 1 7.37 -16.58 -7.67
C MET A 1 6.58 -16.02 -6.50
N PHE A 2 7.17 -15.16 -5.73
CA PHE A 2 6.60 -14.70 -4.48
C PHE A 2 5.74 -13.44 -4.59
N TYR A 3 5.81 -12.76 -5.73
CA TYR A 3 5.13 -11.48 -5.90
C TYR A 3 4.26 -11.54 -7.14
N ASN A 4 3.01 -11.13 -6.97
CA ASN A 4 2.01 -11.20 -8.02
C ASN A 4 1.13 -9.94 -7.95
N TYR A 5 0.99 -9.27 -9.07
CA TYR A 5 0.26 -8.01 -9.16
C TYR A 5 -0.94 -8.09 -10.11
N ASP A 6 -1.42 -9.31 -10.37
CA ASP A 6 -2.50 -9.55 -11.33
C ASP A 6 -3.88 -9.19 -10.80
N THR A 7 -4.06 -9.23 -9.48
CA THR A 7 -5.31 -8.85 -8.83
C THR A 7 -5.01 -7.88 -7.69
N PRO A 8 -6.00 -7.07 -7.25
CA PRO A 8 -5.78 -6.18 -6.12
C PRO A 8 -5.41 -6.92 -4.84
N GLU A 9 -6.07 -8.05 -4.57
CA GLU A 9 -5.77 -8.85 -3.39
C GLU A 9 -4.33 -9.38 -3.42
N GLN A 10 -3.89 -9.88 -4.59
CA GLN A 10 -2.54 -10.39 -4.73
C GLN A 10 -1.49 -9.29 -4.61
N ALA A 11 -1.80 -8.08 -5.06
CA ALA A 11 -0.90 -6.94 -4.90
C ALA A 11 -0.71 -6.60 -3.41
N ILE A 12 -1.79 -6.63 -2.63
CA ILE A 12 -1.71 -6.39 -1.18
C ILE A 12 -0.88 -7.50 -0.51
N ILE A 13 -1.17 -8.74 -0.83
CA ILE A 13 -0.45 -9.89 -0.27
C ILE A 13 1.04 -9.82 -0.65
N SER A 14 1.34 -9.43 -1.88
CA SER A 14 2.74 -9.30 -2.34
C SER A 14 3.49 -8.24 -1.56
N LEU A 15 2.87 -7.09 -1.28
CA LEU A 15 3.47 -6.06 -0.44
C LEU A 15 3.75 -6.60 0.97
N GLU A 16 2.76 -7.28 1.56
CA GLU A 16 2.89 -7.83 2.91
C GLU A 16 3.95 -8.93 2.97
N ASN A 17 4.05 -9.75 1.92
CA ASN A 17 5.10 -10.76 1.83
C ASN A 17 6.48 -10.11 1.71
N ALA A 18 6.61 -9.01 0.98
CA ALA A 18 7.87 -8.29 0.89
C ALA A 18 8.29 -7.75 2.26
N PHE A 19 7.35 -7.21 3.04
CA PHE A 19 7.63 -6.81 4.42
C PHE A 19 8.10 -8.00 5.26
N SER A 20 7.38 -9.11 5.22
CA SER A 20 7.69 -10.29 6.04
C SER A 20 9.04 -10.92 5.67
N LYS A 21 9.43 -10.83 4.41
CA LYS A 21 10.70 -11.34 3.91
C LYS A 21 11.84 -10.33 4.04
N LYS A 22 11.57 -9.13 4.54
CA LYS A 22 12.53 -8.04 4.66
C LYS A 22 13.15 -7.65 3.32
N ASP A 23 12.32 -7.65 2.29
CA ASP A 23 12.71 -7.37 0.91
C ASP A 23 12.31 -5.95 0.53
N ILE A 24 13.18 -4.98 0.89
CA ILE A 24 12.89 -3.56 0.71
C ILE A 24 12.68 -3.19 -0.76
N VAL A 25 13.40 -3.84 -1.67
CA VAL A 25 13.27 -3.56 -3.10
C VAL A 25 11.85 -3.86 -3.56
N ASN A 26 11.29 -5.00 -3.15
CA ASN A 26 9.94 -5.37 -3.54
C ASN A 26 8.86 -4.67 -2.72
N VAL A 27 9.16 -4.21 -1.51
CA VAL A 27 8.26 -3.29 -0.79
C VAL A 27 8.06 -2.02 -1.62
N VAL A 28 9.13 -1.40 -2.06
CA VAL A 28 9.07 -0.18 -2.88
C VAL A 28 8.40 -0.46 -4.22
N ALA A 29 8.73 -1.57 -4.86
CA ALA A 29 8.16 -1.93 -6.16
C ALA A 29 6.65 -2.23 -6.10
N SER A 30 6.14 -2.63 -4.93
CA SER A 30 4.73 -2.95 -4.73
C SER A 30 3.86 -1.71 -4.45
N LYS A 31 4.48 -0.55 -4.23
CA LYS A 31 3.80 0.69 -3.89
C LYS A 31 3.73 1.64 -5.08
N ASN A 32 2.69 2.45 -5.10
CA ASN A 32 2.57 3.57 -6.03
C ASN A 32 2.61 4.87 -5.21
N PHE A 33 3.81 5.39 -5.01
CA PHE A 33 4.02 6.59 -4.20
C PHE A 33 3.45 7.86 -4.84
N GLU A 34 3.40 7.91 -6.17
CA GLU A 34 2.80 9.05 -6.86
C GLU A 34 1.30 9.14 -6.55
N ALA A 35 0.60 8.01 -6.60
CA ALA A 35 -0.82 7.96 -6.25
C ALA A 35 -1.03 8.30 -4.77
N GLU A 36 -0.18 7.82 -3.89
CA GLU A 36 -0.25 8.16 -2.46
C GLU A 36 -0.04 9.67 -2.26
N ALA A 37 0.91 10.25 -2.96
CA ALA A 37 1.17 11.69 -2.90
C ALA A 37 -0.07 12.48 -3.29
N LYS A 38 -0.75 12.09 -4.36
CA LYS A 38 -1.98 12.75 -4.78
C LYS A 38 -3.07 12.70 -3.70
N ILE A 39 -3.24 11.56 -3.06
CA ILE A 39 -4.22 11.41 -1.97
C ILE A 39 -3.89 12.35 -0.81
N VAL A 40 -2.64 12.34 -0.36
CA VAL A 40 -2.18 13.17 0.75
C VAL A 40 -2.35 14.66 0.44
N LEU A 41 -1.95 15.09 -0.75
CA LEU A 41 -2.02 16.49 -1.15
C LEU A 41 -3.47 16.96 -1.28
N GLN A 42 -4.36 16.13 -1.82
CA GLN A 42 -5.80 16.46 -1.89
C GLN A 42 -6.40 16.64 -0.51
N ARG A 43 -6.03 15.80 0.44
CA ARG A 43 -6.55 15.86 1.81
C ARG A 43 -6.08 17.09 2.56
N THR A 44 -4.93 17.63 2.20
CA THR A 44 -4.36 18.82 2.85
C THR A 44 -4.65 20.10 2.06
N ASN A 45 -5.48 20.02 1.01
CA ASN A 45 -5.85 21.15 0.15
C ASN A 45 -4.66 21.82 -0.51
N VAL A 46 -3.62 21.04 -0.82
CA VAL A 46 -2.46 21.50 -1.56
C VAL A 46 -2.71 21.30 -3.05
N GLU A 47 -2.28 22.23 -3.85
CA GLU A 47 -2.43 22.16 -5.31
C GLU A 47 -1.68 20.97 -5.89
N LEU A 48 -2.33 20.26 -6.83
CA LEU A 48 -1.77 19.08 -7.48
C LEU A 48 -0.99 19.47 -8.73
N ASP A 49 0.18 20.07 -8.56
CA ASP A 49 1.10 20.25 -9.69
C ASP A 49 2.12 19.10 -9.72
N GLU A 50 2.65 18.86 -10.90
CA GLU A 50 3.54 17.72 -11.15
C GLU A 50 4.78 17.73 -10.27
N GLU A 51 5.39 18.91 -10.10
CA GLU A 51 6.60 19.05 -9.27
C GLU A 51 6.32 18.72 -7.81
N THR A 52 5.21 19.23 -7.26
CA THR A 52 4.81 18.95 -5.87
C THR A 52 4.49 17.48 -5.67
N ILE A 53 3.80 16.85 -6.63
CA ILE A 53 3.47 15.43 -6.58
C ILE A 53 4.77 14.60 -6.57
N ASP A 54 5.70 14.89 -7.47
CA ASP A 54 6.95 14.16 -7.57
C ASP A 54 7.79 14.28 -6.29
N LEU A 55 7.89 15.48 -5.74
CA LEU A 55 8.64 15.69 -4.51
C LEU A 55 7.98 14.97 -3.34
N THR A 56 6.67 15.07 -3.23
CA THR A 56 5.93 14.39 -2.16
C THR A 56 6.07 12.87 -2.26
N ALA A 57 6.01 12.32 -3.47
CA ALA A 57 6.19 10.89 -3.69
C ALA A 57 7.57 10.42 -3.22
N LYS A 58 8.61 11.18 -3.51
CA LYS A 58 9.97 10.85 -3.06
C LYS A 58 10.09 10.92 -1.55
N LEU A 59 9.45 11.92 -0.93
CA LEU A 59 9.46 12.03 0.53
C LEU A 59 8.72 10.88 1.20
N LEU A 60 7.60 10.43 0.62
CA LEU A 60 6.86 9.29 1.13
C LEU A 60 7.68 8.00 1.05
N GLU A 61 8.36 7.79 -0.07
CA GLU A 61 9.24 6.62 -0.22
C GLU A 61 10.36 6.65 0.81
N LEU A 62 11.04 7.79 0.95
CA LEU A 62 12.12 7.96 1.90
C LEU A 62 11.64 7.75 3.33
N SER A 63 10.47 8.30 3.68
CA SER A 63 9.88 8.15 5.01
C SER A 63 9.58 6.68 5.33
N LEU A 64 9.08 5.92 4.37
CA LEU A 64 8.83 4.50 4.56
C LEU A 64 10.13 3.75 4.82
N VAL A 65 11.17 4.00 4.03
CA VAL A 65 12.46 3.35 4.18
C VAL A 65 13.08 3.69 5.56
N GLU A 66 13.02 4.96 5.95
CA GLU A 66 13.53 5.39 7.25
C GLU A 66 12.76 4.76 8.41
N TYR A 67 11.43 4.66 8.28
CA TYR A 67 10.61 4.01 9.30
C TYR A 67 11.03 2.55 9.49
N ILE A 68 11.24 1.82 8.39
CA ILE A 68 11.64 0.42 8.42
C ILE A 68 13.04 0.27 9.05
N LEU A 69 13.98 1.15 8.69
CA LEU A 69 15.33 1.12 9.26
C LEU A 69 15.33 1.38 10.76
N SER A 70 14.41 2.22 11.25
CA SER A 70 14.33 2.58 12.66
C SER A 70 13.53 1.59 13.49
N ASN A 71 12.49 0.99 12.92
CA ASN A 71 11.50 0.18 13.66
C ASN A 71 11.47 -1.28 13.24
N GLY A 72 12.15 -1.65 12.15
CA GLY A 72 12.11 -3.00 11.59
C GLY A 72 10.94 -3.20 10.65
N PHE A 73 10.93 -4.36 10.01
CA PHE A 73 9.87 -4.74 9.07
C PHE A 73 8.67 -5.30 9.82
N PRO A 74 7.44 -4.90 9.46
CA PRO A 74 6.26 -5.61 9.98
C PRO A 74 6.23 -7.04 9.44
N ASP A 75 5.67 -7.94 10.23
CA ASP A 75 5.60 -9.36 9.90
C ASP A 75 4.15 -9.80 9.72
N PHE A 76 3.83 -10.31 8.55
CA PHE A 76 2.50 -10.79 8.19
C PHE A 76 2.48 -12.31 7.94
N SER A 77 3.51 -13.02 8.38
CA SER A 77 3.67 -14.44 8.05
C SER A 77 2.62 -15.35 8.67
N MET A 78 2.01 -14.92 9.79
CA MET A 78 1.06 -15.75 10.55
C MET A 78 -0.30 -15.06 10.66
N VAL A 79 -0.76 -14.46 9.58
CA VAL A 79 -2.06 -13.79 9.57
C VAL A 79 -3.00 -14.45 8.58
N GLU A 80 -4.30 -14.43 8.91
CA GLU A 80 -5.36 -14.74 7.97
C GLU A 80 -5.90 -13.42 7.44
N ARG A 81 -6.32 -13.41 6.19
CA ARG A 81 -6.80 -12.21 5.52
C ARG A 81 -8.21 -12.40 5.02
N GLN A 82 -9.03 -11.35 5.16
CA GLN A 82 -10.33 -11.28 4.54
C GLN A 82 -10.40 -9.98 3.77
N PHE A 83 -10.93 -10.02 2.56
CA PHE A 83 -11.03 -8.84 1.70
C PHE A 83 -12.49 -8.58 1.36
N SER A 84 -12.88 -7.30 1.37
CA SER A 84 -14.16 -6.86 0.84
C SER A 84 -14.14 -6.88 -0.69
N GLU A 85 -15.26 -6.53 -1.31
CA GLU A 85 -15.28 -6.26 -2.74
C GLU A 85 -14.48 -5.01 -3.06
N LEU A 86 -13.88 -4.99 -4.23
CA LEU A 86 -13.14 -3.82 -4.74
C LEU A 86 -14.14 -2.74 -5.14
N SER A 87 -13.88 -1.50 -4.76
CA SER A 87 -14.69 -0.34 -5.14
C SER A 87 -13.83 0.69 -5.85
N GLU A 88 -14.37 1.30 -6.88
CA GLU A 88 -13.71 2.41 -7.56
C GLU A 88 -14.14 3.72 -6.92
N ILE A 89 -13.17 4.58 -6.59
CA ILE A 89 -13.43 5.88 -5.98
C ILE A 89 -13.43 6.96 -7.06
N ASP A 90 -12.41 6.92 -7.92
CA ASP A 90 -12.14 7.93 -8.93
C ASP A 90 -11.39 7.26 -10.07
N ASN A 91 -11.03 8.03 -11.08
CA ASN A 91 -10.31 7.53 -12.24
C ASN A 91 -9.04 6.80 -11.79
N ASN A 92 -9.01 5.49 -12.01
CA ASN A 92 -7.89 4.60 -11.67
C ASN A 92 -7.48 4.61 -10.20
N LEU A 93 -8.41 4.95 -9.29
CA LEU A 93 -8.19 4.83 -7.86
C LEU A 93 -9.28 3.95 -7.28
N TYR A 94 -8.87 2.90 -6.58
CA TYR A 94 -9.76 1.88 -6.03
C TYR A 94 -9.47 1.71 -4.54
N PHE A 95 -10.41 1.14 -3.82
CA PHE A 95 -10.13 0.69 -2.46
C PHE A 95 -10.76 -0.66 -2.19
N ILE A 96 -10.17 -1.34 -1.22
CA ILE A 96 -10.66 -2.60 -0.69
C ILE A 96 -10.45 -2.55 0.82
N GLU A 97 -11.35 -3.15 1.59
CA GLU A 97 -11.12 -3.31 3.02
C GLU A 97 -10.42 -4.64 3.26
N GLU A 98 -9.34 -4.59 4.00
CA GLU A 98 -8.61 -5.77 4.41
C GLU A 98 -8.77 -5.96 5.90
N THR A 99 -9.15 -7.17 6.32
CA THR A 99 -9.16 -7.55 7.72
C THR A 99 -8.05 -8.56 7.95
N LEU A 100 -7.17 -8.25 8.88
CA LEU A 100 -6.06 -9.11 9.29
C LEU A 100 -6.42 -9.76 10.62
N ILE A 101 -6.32 -11.08 10.67
CA ILE A 101 -6.61 -11.87 11.87
C ILE A 101 -5.33 -12.56 12.28
N TYR A 102 -4.80 -12.19 13.45
CA TYR A 102 -3.56 -12.75 13.99
C TYR A 102 -3.82 -13.99 14.82
N GLU A 103 -2.79 -14.80 15.03
CA GLU A 103 -2.89 -16.06 15.80
C GLU A 103 -3.44 -15.87 17.20
N ASN A 104 -3.12 -14.74 17.85
CA ASN A 104 -3.60 -14.44 19.20
C ASN A 104 -5.07 -13.99 19.23
N GLY A 105 -5.74 -13.96 18.09
CA GLY A 105 -7.13 -13.53 17.98
C GLY A 105 -7.32 -12.04 17.77
N GLU A 106 -6.26 -11.25 17.78
CA GLU A 106 -6.36 -9.81 17.45
C GLU A 106 -6.74 -9.61 16.00
N THR A 107 -7.60 -8.63 15.77
CA THR A 107 -8.13 -8.33 14.44
C THR A 107 -7.92 -6.86 14.14
N TYR A 108 -7.41 -6.56 12.95
CA TYR A 108 -7.20 -5.20 12.47
C TYR A 108 -7.85 -5.04 11.11
N SER A 109 -8.53 -3.92 10.90
CA SER A 109 -9.16 -3.59 9.64
C SER A 109 -8.53 -2.34 9.04
N ASN A 110 -8.22 -2.43 7.76
CA ASN A 110 -7.58 -1.35 7.01
C ASN A 110 -8.36 -1.06 5.74
N ILE A 111 -8.30 0.19 5.31
CA ILE A 111 -8.73 0.56 3.96
C ILE A 111 -7.46 0.67 3.13
N VAL A 112 -7.38 -0.11 2.07
CA VAL A 112 -6.21 -0.14 1.20
C VAL A 112 -6.60 0.49 -0.14
N PHE A 113 -5.91 1.56 -0.50
CA PHE A 113 -6.09 2.25 -1.77
C PHE A 113 -5.13 1.66 -2.79
N LEU A 114 -5.63 1.41 -4.00
CA LEU A 114 -4.87 0.75 -5.06
C LEU A 114 -5.06 1.47 -6.39
N THR A 115 -4.08 1.26 -7.26
CA THR A 115 -4.16 1.70 -8.65
C THR A 115 -3.90 0.53 -9.58
N PHE A 116 -4.38 0.63 -10.81
CA PHE A 116 -4.11 -0.34 -11.85
C PHE A 116 -3.45 0.39 -13.03
N GLU A 117 -2.16 0.20 -13.21
CA GLU A 117 -1.38 0.83 -14.28
C GLU A 117 -0.40 -0.17 -14.88
N ASN A 118 -0.21 -0.10 -16.19
CA ASN A 118 0.71 -0.98 -16.90
C ASN A 118 0.41 -2.45 -16.63
N GLU A 119 -0.87 -2.80 -16.58
CA GLU A 119 -1.37 -4.16 -16.33
C GLU A 119 -0.98 -4.72 -14.96
N LYS A 120 -0.70 -3.84 -14.00
CA LYS A 120 -0.34 -4.23 -12.63
C LYS A 120 -1.13 -3.44 -11.60
N TRP A 121 -1.56 -4.13 -10.56
CA TRP A 121 -2.12 -3.51 -9.37
C TRP A 121 -0.99 -3.14 -8.42
N LYS A 122 -1.07 -1.96 -7.81
CA LYS A 122 -0.12 -1.52 -6.79
C LYS A 122 -0.86 -0.85 -5.65
N VAL A 123 -0.30 -0.96 -4.47
CA VAL A 123 -0.85 -0.31 -3.28
C VAL A 123 -0.45 1.15 -3.27
N ALA A 124 -1.44 2.04 -3.23
CA ALA A 124 -1.20 3.47 -3.12
C ALA A 124 -1.05 3.89 -1.64
N MET A 125 -2.01 3.51 -0.81
CA MET A 125 -1.98 3.92 0.59
C MET A 125 -2.75 2.90 1.44
N ASN A 126 -2.29 2.71 2.67
CA ASN A 126 -2.97 1.87 3.65
C ASN A 126 -3.37 2.76 4.83
N GLU A 127 -4.62 2.68 5.26
CA GLU A 127 -5.17 3.53 6.29
C GLU A 127 -5.94 2.67 7.28
N GLU A 128 -5.64 2.82 8.57
CA GLU A 128 -6.41 2.11 9.59
C GLU A 128 -7.86 2.59 9.60
N LYS A 129 -8.75 1.64 9.74
CA LYS A 129 -10.17 1.93 9.77
C LYS A 129 -10.65 2.34 11.16
#